data_e754d70720041116172b67400821ff64
#
_entry.id   e754d70720041116172b67400821ff64
#
_cell.length_a   1.000
_cell.length_b   1.000
_cell.length_c   1.000
_cell.angle_alpha   90.00
_cell.angle_beta   90.00
_cell.angle_gamma   90.00
#
_symmetry.space_group_name_H-M   'P 1'
#
loop_
_entity.id
_entity.type
_entity.pdbx_description
1 polymer ?
#
loop_
_entity_poly.entity_id
_entity_poly.type
_entity_poly.pdbx_seq_one_letter_code
_entity_poly.pdbx_strand_id
1 'polypeptide(L)'
;MQTQNKDSGVLAQHQAALAEGRFLIQQCGDCGQHIYFPREVCPHCGSNALALVAPTGLGTVYSVTTVRRKPDAGGDYNVCLIDLDEGVRLMSRVDMTPVDAVQVGQRVQARVVVDKGQGMVVFDPVNTAANSAKPVPRGPAASAAVHSSTGLKALRGSAAIAGVATFGCGEATGFTEMEVLARAAHAAVADAGLKMSDIDGLCTASVLSTMWPMPVTEYLGINPRYINGTMLGGSSFVAHLLPAMMALQSGQCNAVLVCYGSTQRTSTFGRAEIAQARRVMDPQPYETPYAPMQPLSAYALATRRHMHQYGTTRRQLAEVAVAARAWAQRNPEAFMRDPLSIDEVLKARMVSDPLSVRDCCLVTDGGGAFVLVRADRARDLPQKPVYVLGNATAVWNRQISSMHDLTVTAASQSGREAYAMAGLKAQDINVVQLYDAFTINTLLFLEDLGFCAKGEGGAFVRNG
;
A
#
# COMPACT_ATOMS: atom_id res chain seq x y z
N MET A 1 -7.62 18.23 -33.27
CA MET A 1 -6.47 17.71 -32.48
C MET A 1 -5.58 18.89 -32.16
N GLN A 2 -5.57 19.35 -30.91
CA GLN A 2 -4.58 20.35 -30.50
C GLN A 2 -3.27 19.59 -30.25
N THR A 3 -2.24 19.90 -31.04
CA THR A 3 -0.87 19.44 -30.81
C THR A 3 -0.43 19.87 -29.41
N GLN A 4 0.17 18.96 -28.64
CA GLN A 4 0.78 19.28 -27.34
C GLN A 4 1.67 20.50 -27.50
N ASN A 5 1.43 21.53 -26.67
CA ASN A 5 2.36 22.63 -26.55
C ASN A 5 3.64 22.08 -25.92
N LYS A 6 4.73 22.02 -26.71
CA LYS A 6 6.01 21.43 -26.28
C LYS A 6 6.73 22.27 -25.20
N ASP A 7 6.18 23.44 -24.86
CA ASP A 7 6.81 24.39 -23.92
C ASP A 7 6.41 24.16 -22.44
N SER A 8 5.51 23.22 -22.16
CA SER A 8 5.12 22.89 -20.78
C SER A 8 4.78 21.40 -20.62
N GLY A 9 5.07 20.83 -19.45
CA GLY A 9 4.77 19.43 -19.15
C GLY A 9 3.26 19.14 -19.15
N VAL A 10 2.90 17.90 -19.40
CA VAL A 10 1.49 17.49 -19.57
C VAL A 10 0.62 17.76 -18.34
N LEU A 11 1.17 17.73 -17.14
CA LEU A 11 0.47 18.11 -15.92
C LEU A 11 0.05 19.58 -15.95
N ALA A 12 0.98 20.48 -16.35
CA ALA A 12 0.68 21.92 -16.44
C ALA A 12 -0.37 22.21 -17.51
N GLN A 13 -0.31 21.53 -18.65
CA GLN A 13 -1.33 21.62 -19.72
C GLN A 13 -2.70 21.17 -19.24
N HIS A 14 -2.76 20.06 -18.51
CA HIS A 14 -4.00 19.54 -17.94
C HIS A 14 -4.61 20.52 -16.91
N GLN A 15 -3.77 21.07 -16.00
CA GLN A 15 -4.20 22.03 -15.01
C GLN A 15 -4.69 23.36 -15.64
N ALA A 16 -4.00 23.83 -16.68
CA ALA A 16 -4.42 25.01 -17.45
C ALA A 16 -5.79 24.79 -18.10
N ALA A 17 -6.02 23.64 -18.73
CA ALA A 17 -7.31 23.30 -19.31
C ALA A 17 -8.43 23.26 -18.26
N LEU A 18 -8.17 22.68 -17.09
CA LEU A 18 -9.13 22.68 -15.99
C LEU A 18 -9.42 24.08 -15.45
N ALA A 19 -8.40 24.96 -15.34
CA ALA A 19 -8.58 26.35 -14.93
C ALA A 19 -9.47 27.15 -15.92
N GLU A 20 -9.46 26.74 -17.19
CA GLU A 20 -10.34 27.29 -18.24
C GLU A 20 -11.72 26.58 -18.30
N GLY A 21 -12.02 25.71 -17.37
CA GLY A 21 -13.28 24.95 -17.33
C GLY A 21 -13.34 23.78 -18.32
N ARG A 22 -12.22 23.35 -18.90
CA ARG A 22 -12.15 22.24 -19.87
C ARG A 22 -11.63 20.98 -19.23
N PHE A 23 -12.40 19.90 -19.26
CA PHE A 23 -11.96 18.57 -18.87
C PHE A 23 -11.38 17.83 -20.08
N LEU A 24 -10.10 17.45 -19.99
CA LEU A 24 -9.38 16.72 -21.03
C LEU A 24 -8.76 15.46 -20.47
N ILE A 25 -8.78 14.39 -21.27
CA ILE A 25 -8.01 13.15 -21.06
C ILE A 25 -7.04 12.96 -22.20
N GLN A 26 -6.16 11.98 -22.15
CA GLN A 26 -5.29 11.68 -23.31
C GLN A 26 -5.83 10.52 -24.14
N GLN A 27 -5.57 10.57 -25.46
CA GLN A 27 -5.72 9.46 -26.37
C GLN A 27 -4.40 9.18 -27.08
N CYS A 28 -4.01 7.90 -27.15
CA CYS A 28 -2.83 7.47 -27.86
C CYS A 28 -3.12 7.37 -29.36
N GLY A 29 -2.30 8.03 -30.20
CA GLY A 29 -2.42 7.98 -31.66
C GLY A 29 -2.09 6.60 -32.25
N ASP A 30 -1.21 5.83 -31.60
CA ASP A 30 -0.75 4.55 -32.13
C ASP A 30 -1.67 3.38 -31.76
N CYS A 31 -2.13 3.30 -30.48
CA CYS A 31 -2.99 2.19 -30.04
C CYS A 31 -4.46 2.58 -29.82
N GLY A 32 -4.81 3.86 -29.97
CA GLY A 32 -6.18 4.37 -29.80
C GLY A 32 -6.71 4.39 -28.38
N GLN A 33 -5.98 3.86 -27.39
CA GLN A 33 -6.43 3.78 -26.00
C GLN A 33 -6.47 5.14 -25.34
N HIS A 34 -7.50 5.36 -24.51
CA HIS A 34 -7.57 6.54 -23.64
C HIS A 34 -6.77 6.33 -22.36
N ILE A 35 -6.26 7.44 -21.80
CA ILE A 35 -5.35 7.43 -20.67
C ILE A 35 -5.78 8.51 -19.67
N TYR A 36 -5.86 8.14 -18.42
CA TYR A 36 -5.95 9.04 -17.28
C TYR A 36 -5.21 8.39 -16.10
N PHE A 37 -4.42 9.12 -15.40
CA PHE A 37 -4.03 10.54 -15.50
C PHE A 37 -3.08 10.80 -16.68
N PRO A 38 -3.00 12.07 -17.18
CA PRO A 38 -2.12 12.42 -18.30
C PRO A 38 -0.64 12.17 -17.99
N ARG A 39 0.09 11.69 -18.99
CA ARG A 39 1.51 11.33 -18.89
C ARG A 39 2.23 11.48 -20.24
N GLU A 40 3.55 11.37 -20.25
CA GLU A 40 4.37 11.55 -21.46
C GLU A 40 4.50 10.27 -22.30
N VAL A 41 4.15 9.11 -21.74
CA VAL A 41 4.30 7.80 -22.40
C VAL A 41 3.02 7.00 -22.22
N CYS A 42 2.53 6.40 -23.28
CA CYS A 42 1.37 5.51 -23.25
C CYS A 42 1.66 4.26 -22.40
N PRO A 43 0.86 3.98 -21.35
CA PRO A 43 1.08 2.80 -20.51
C PRO A 43 0.69 1.49 -21.20
N HIS A 44 0.01 1.54 -22.36
CA HIS A 44 -0.46 0.37 -23.09
C HIS A 44 0.52 -0.10 -24.15
N CYS A 45 1.18 0.84 -24.87
CA CYS A 45 2.06 0.49 -25.98
C CYS A 45 3.43 1.17 -25.96
N GLY A 46 3.71 2.03 -24.97
CA GLY A 46 4.99 2.72 -24.85
C GLY A 46 5.17 3.95 -25.79
N SER A 47 4.18 4.27 -26.61
CA SER A 47 4.23 5.40 -27.55
C SER A 47 4.20 6.75 -26.82
N ASN A 48 4.81 7.78 -27.43
CA ASN A 48 4.71 9.18 -27.03
C ASN A 48 3.75 10.00 -27.92
N ALA A 49 3.07 9.36 -28.87
CA ALA A 49 2.06 10.00 -29.72
C ALA A 49 0.74 10.17 -28.94
N LEU A 50 0.73 11.08 -27.96
CA LEU A 50 -0.40 11.32 -27.08
C LEU A 50 -1.04 12.68 -27.37
N ALA A 51 -2.35 12.73 -27.48
CA ALA A 51 -3.12 13.95 -27.68
C ALA A 51 -4.14 14.15 -26.56
N LEU A 52 -4.35 15.39 -26.12
CA LEU A 52 -5.43 15.76 -25.21
C LEU A 52 -6.75 15.83 -25.99
N VAL A 53 -7.76 15.13 -25.52
CA VAL A 53 -9.11 15.06 -26.09
C VAL A 53 -10.16 15.28 -25.02
N ALA A 54 -11.30 15.88 -25.41
CA ALA A 54 -12.44 16.03 -24.51
C ALA A 54 -13.20 14.69 -24.44
N PRO A 55 -13.39 14.10 -23.24
CA PRO A 55 -14.26 12.94 -23.08
C PRO A 55 -15.74 13.34 -23.18
N THR A 56 -16.64 12.36 -23.33
CA THR A 56 -18.09 12.58 -23.18
C THR A 56 -18.43 13.10 -21.80
N GLY A 57 -17.58 12.77 -20.83
CA GLY A 57 -17.79 13.09 -19.43
C GLY A 57 -18.80 12.17 -18.75
N LEU A 58 -19.44 11.26 -19.48
CA LEU A 58 -20.31 10.24 -18.90
C LEU A 58 -19.47 9.14 -18.22
N GLY A 59 -19.93 8.71 -17.05
CA GLY A 59 -19.24 7.66 -16.31
C GLY A 59 -20.13 6.94 -15.32
N THR A 60 -19.55 5.98 -14.64
CA THR A 60 -20.20 5.16 -13.61
C THR A 60 -19.38 5.15 -12.33
N VAL A 61 -20.00 5.29 -11.19
CA VAL A 61 -19.34 5.18 -9.89
C VAL A 61 -18.85 3.74 -9.71
N TYR A 62 -17.54 3.56 -9.80
CA TYR A 62 -16.91 2.26 -9.58
C TYR A 62 -16.79 1.89 -8.11
N SER A 63 -16.45 2.88 -7.28
CA SER A 63 -16.43 2.75 -5.82
C SER A 63 -16.60 4.11 -5.16
N VAL A 64 -17.10 4.14 -3.92
CA VAL A 64 -17.33 5.35 -3.14
C VAL A 64 -17.03 5.12 -1.67
N THR A 65 -16.51 6.15 -1.00
CA THR A 65 -16.41 6.22 0.45
C THR A 65 -16.91 7.57 0.95
N THR A 66 -17.54 7.60 2.11
CA THR A 66 -17.90 8.85 2.81
C THR A 66 -16.90 9.06 3.95
N VAL A 67 -16.12 10.11 3.86
CA VAL A 67 -15.22 10.55 4.91
C VAL A 67 -16.02 11.30 5.97
N ARG A 68 -15.97 10.79 7.21
CA ARG A 68 -16.74 11.35 8.32
C ARG A 68 -15.94 12.40 9.06
N ARG A 69 -16.46 13.61 9.11
CA ARG A 69 -15.84 14.76 9.78
C ARG A 69 -16.84 15.50 10.64
N LYS A 70 -16.33 16.16 11.69
CA LYS A 70 -17.14 17.08 12.47
C LYS A 70 -17.61 18.28 11.61
N PRO A 71 -18.77 18.88 11.89
CA PRO A 71 -19.24 20.04 11.14
C PRO A 71 -18.26 21.22 11.14
N ASP A 72 -17.62 21.49 12.26
CA ASP A 72 -16.59 22.53 12.42
C ASP A 72 -15.31 22.28 11.60
N ALA A 73 -15.09 21.03 11.21
CA ALA A 73 -13.98 20.62 10.33
C ALA A 73 -14.39 20.49 8.85
N GLY A 74 -15.55 21.01 8.46
CA GLY A 74 -16.06 21.02 7.09
C GLY A 74 -17.14 19.96 6.80
N GLY A 75 -17.52 19.15 7.79
CA GLY A 75 -18.56 18.13 7.63
C GLY A 75 -18.15 16.92 6.76
N ASP A 76 -19.11 16.02 6.58
CA ASP A 76 -18.94 14.81 5.79
C ASP A 76 -18.86 15.11 4.28
N TYR A 77 -18.05 14.33 3.55
CA TYR A 77 -17.96 14.42 2.09
C TYR A 77 -17.65 13.04 1.49
N ASN A 78 -18.02 12.86 0.21
CA ASN A 78 -17.70 11.63 -0.49
C ASN A 78 -16.41 11.75 -1.31
N VAL A 79 -15.74 10.63 -1.50
CA VAL A 79 -14.64 10.41 -2.46
C VAL A 79 -15.02 9.20 -3.30
N CYS A 80 -14.99 9.38 -4.60
CA CYS A 80 -15.42 8.38 -5.57
C CYS A 80 -14.28 8.00 -6.52
N LEU A 81 -14.31 6.77 -6.99
CA LEU A 81 -13.63 6.37 -8.23
C LEU A 81 -14.69 6.25 -9.31
N ILE A 82 -14.50 6.95 -10.41
CA ILE A 82 -15.43 7.01 -11.54
C ILE A 82 -14.75 6.36 -12.74
N ASP A 83 -15.42 5.38 -13.35
CA ASP A 83 -15.06 4.84 -14.65
C ASP A 83 -15.80 5.63 -15.72
N LEU A 84 -15.05 6.35 -16.58
CA LEU A 84 -15.59 7.03 -17.75
C LEU A 84 -15.91 6.00 -18.84
N ASP A 85 -16.84 6.36 -19.71
CA ASP A 85 -17.25 5.51 -20.85
C ASP A 85 -16.09 5.30 -21.85
N GLU A 86 -15.09 6.17 -21.84
CA GLU A 86 -13.82 6.03 -22.58
C GLU A 86 -12.86 4.96 -21.98
N GLY A 87 -13.25 4.26 -20.92
CA GLY A 87 -12.45 3.18 -20.32
C GLY A 87 -11.33 3.62 -19.38
N VAL A 88 -11.33 4.88 -18.94
CA VAL A 88 -10.37 5.38 -17.95
C VAL A 88 -11.03 5.61 -16.59
N ARG A 89 -10.24 5.52 -15.53
CA ARG A 89 -10.70 5.76 -14.14
C ARG A 89 -10.04 6.99 -13.56
N LEU A 90 -10.82 7.76 -12.82
CA LEU A 90 -10.31 8.90 -12.05
C LEU A 90 -10.89 8.92 -10.64
N MET A 91 -10.15 9.54 -9.72
CA MET A 91 -10.70 9.94 -8.43
C MET A 91 -11.47 11.23 -8.61
N SER A 92 -12.62 11.33 -7.94
CA SER A 92 -13.47 12.52 -7.96
C SER A 92 -14.41 12.51 -6.75
N ARG A 93 -15.40 13.38 -6.78
CA ARG A 93 -16.58 13.37 -5.91
C ARG A 93 -17.84 13.49 -6.75
N VAL A 94 -18.96 13.02 -6.20
CA VAL A 94 -20.29 13.24 -6.77
C VAL A 94 -21.00 14.28 -5.91
N ASP A 95 -21.40 15.40 -6.53
CA ASP A 95 -22.13 16.47 -5.83
C ASP A 95 -23.60 16.04 -5.66
N MET A 96 -23.89 15.48 -4.47
CA MET A 96 -25.19 14.92 -4.10
C MET A 96 -25.48 15.15 -2.63
N THR A 97 -26.75 15.36 -2.28
CA THR A 97 -27.19 15.50 -0.90
C THR A 97 -28.30 14.47 -0.60
N PRO A 98 -28.16 13.67 0.48
CA PRO A 98 -27.00 13.60 1.37
C PRO A 98 -25.79 12.96 0.69
N VAL A 99 -24.58 13.27 1.17
CA VAL A 99 -23.29 12.85 0.55
C VAL A 99 -23.09 11.34 0.54
N ASP A 100 -23.75 10.61 1.44
CA ASP A 100 -23.73 9.15 1.55
C ASP A 100 -24.81 8.44 0.71
N ALA A 101 -25.63 9.20 -0.03
CA ALA A 101 -26.58 8.64 -0.98
C ALA A 101 -25.94 8.15 -2.29
N VAL A 102 -24.67 8.48 -2.53
CA VAL A 102 -23.94 8.02 -3.71
C VAL A 102 -23.73 6.50 -3.66
N GLN A 103 -24.07 5.82 -4.76
CA GLN A 103 -24.01 4.37 -4.84
C GLN A 103 -23.06 3.87 -5.92
N VAL A 104 -22.43 2.70 -5.69
CA VAL A 104 -21.70 1.99 -6.74
C VAL A 104 -22.64 1.60 -7.87
N GLY A 105 -22.21 1.82 -9.11
CA GLY A 105 -23.03 1.59 -10.29
C GLY A 105 -23.86 2.81 -10.73
N GLN A 106 -23.92 3.89 -9.95
CA GLN A 106 -24.65 5.11 -10.29
C GLN A 106 -24.03 5.79 -11.52
N ARG A 107 -24.90 6.19 -12.48
CA ARG A 107 -24.48 6.96 -13.65
C ARG A 107 -24.30 8.42 -13.27
N VAL A 108 -23.24 9.03 -13.80
CA VAL A 108 -22.83 10.39 -13.48
C VAL A 108 -22.27 11.11 -14.70
N GLN A 109 -22.37 12.45 -14.69
CA GLN A 109 -21.87 13.35 -15.73
C GLN A 109 -20.81 14.28 -15.13
N ALA A 110 -19.67 14.39 -15.78
CA ALA A 110 -18.59 15.28 -15.39
C ALA A 110 -18.93 16.75 -15.64
N ARG A 111 -18.52 17.60 -14.72
CA ARG A 111 -18.37 19.04 -14.91
C ARG A 111 -17.10 19.55 -14.26
N VAL A 112 -16.62 20.68 -14.69
CA VAL A 112 -15.45 21.34 -14.08
C VAL A 112 -15.94 22.44 -13.14
N VAL A 113 -15.40 22.44 -11.92
CA VAL A 113 -15.56 23.52 -10.96
C VAL A 113 -14.23 24.25 -10.85
N VAL A 114 -14.26 25.58 -11.00
CA VAL A 114 -13.07 26.42 -10.85
C VAL A 114 -13.22 27.24 -9.56
N ASP A 115 -12.29 27.06 -8.64
CA ASP A 115 -12.19 27.85 -7.42
C ASP A 115 -10.79 28.48 -7.32
N LYS A 116 -10.74 29.82 -7.17
CA LYS A 116 -9.50 30.58 -7.06
C LYS A 116 -8.45 30.25 -8.15
N GLY A 117 -8.93 30.02 -9.38
CA GLY A 117 -8.08 29.72 -10.54
C GLY A 117 -7.59 28.25 -10.60
N GLN A 118 -8.05 27.39 -9.70
CA GLN A 118 -7.80 25.96 -9.77
C GLN A 118 -9.05 25.22 -10.23
N GLY A 119 -8.91 24.44 -11.30
CA GLY A 119 -10.00 23.63 -11.84
C GLY A 119 -9.99 22.22 -11.24
N MET A 120 -11.18 21.69 -11.00
CA MET A 120 -11.39 20.33 -10.48
C MET A 120 -12.57 19.68 -11.21
N VAL A 121 -12.41 18.42 -11.60
CA VAL A 121 -13.52 17.63 -12.19
C VAL A 121 -14.37 17.09 -11.05
N VAL A 122 -15.68 17.38 -11.10
CA VAL A 122 -16.69 16.79 -10.21
C VAL A 122 -17.80 16.19 -11.04
N PHE A 123 -18.65 15.41 -10.41
CA PHE A 123 -19.73 14.72 -11.11
C PHE A 123 -21.09 15.02 -10.48
N ASP A 124 -22.10 15.13 -11.35
CA ASP A 124 -23.50 15.19 -10.96
C ASP A 124 -24.22 13.87 -11.31
N PRO A 125 -25.20 13.43 -10.50
CA PRO A 125 -26.02 12.27 -10.82
C PRO A 125 -26.79 12.49 -12.14
N VAL A 126 -26.86 11.44 -12.98
CA VAL A 126 -27.70 11.45 -14.18
C VAL A 126 -28.90 10.57 -13.93
N ASN A 127 -30.10 11.18 -14.04
CA ASN A 127 -31.38 10.46 -13.98
C ASN A 127 -31.66 9.76 -15.32
N THR A 128 -30.94 8.67 -15.61
CA THR A 128 -31.31 7.77 -16.71
C THR A 128 -31.74 6.45 -16.12
N ALA A 129 -32.90 5.97 -16.52
CA ALA A 129 -33.30 4.59 -16.30
C ALA A 129 -32.16 3.67 -16.73
N ALA A 130 -31.77 2.78 -15.84
CA ALA A 130 -30.56 1.97 -15.89
C ALA A 130 -30.31 1.32 -17.26
N ASN A 131 -29.52 1.96 -18.10
CA ASN A 131 -28.67 1.24 -19.02
C ASN A 131 -27.32 1.07 -18.29
N SER A 132 -27.17 -0.04 -17.60
CA SER A 132 -25.92 -0.46 -17.01
C SER A 132 -24.94 -0.74 -18.16
N ALA A 133 -24.23 0.29 -18.61
CA ALA A 133 -23.05 0.06 -19.42
C ALA A 133 -22.15 -0.85 -18.59
N LYS A 134 -21.92 -2.07 -19.08
CA LYS A 134 -20.93 -2.98 -18.45
C LYS A 134 -19.63 -2.21 -18.39
N PRO A 135 -18.94 -2.17 -17.24
CA PRO A 135 -17.62 -1.57 -17.17
C PRO A 135 -16.79 -2.11 -18.34
N VAL A 136 -16.24 -1.22 -19.15
CA VAL A 136 -15.32 -1.65 -20.21
C VAL A 136 -14.18 -2.38 -19.51
N PRO A 137 -13.95 -3.67 -19.80
CA PRO A 137 -12.88 -4.40 -19.17
C PRO A 137 -11.57 -3.70 -19.51
N ARG A 138 -10.92 -3.11 -18.52
CA ARG A 138 -9.52 -2.72 -18.69
C ARG A 138 -8.77 -4.01 -18.95
N GLY A 139 -8.06 -4.12 -20.07
CA GLY A 139 -7.27 -5.30 -20.36
C GLY A 139 -6.36 -5.62 -19.17
N PRO A 140 -6.10 -6.89 -18.87
CA PRO A 140 -5.22 -7.27 -17.78
C PRO A 140 -3.92 -6.48 -17.95
N ALA A 141 -3.45 -5.88 -16.84
CA ALA A 141 -2.06 -5.42 -16.81
C ALA A 141 -1.22 -6.59 -17.34
N ALA A 142 -0.39 -6.34 -18.34
CA ALA A 142 0.39 -7.39 -18.98
C ALA A 142 1.02 -8.24 -17.89
N SER A 143 0.54 -9.47 -17.72
CA SER A 143 1.13 -10.38 -16.77
C SER A 143 2.54 -10.64 -17.27
N ALA A 144 3.52 -10.00 -16.63
CA ALA A 144 4.90 -10.33 -16.91
C ALA A 144 5.02 -11.85 -16.77
N ALA A 145 5.44 -12.51 -17.85
CA ALA A 145 5.65 -13.95 -17.83
C ALA A 145 6.55 -14.25 -16.64
N VAL A 146 6.12 -15.17 -15.78
CA VAL A 146 6.94 -15.62 -14.65
C VAL A 146 8.17 -16.29 -15.27
N HIS A 147 9.26 -15.53 -15.42
CA HIS A 147 10.54 -16.09 -15.78
C HIS A 147 11.01 -16.91 -14.57
N SER A 148 10.76 -18.22 -14.60
CA SER A 148 11.37 -19.13 -13.65
C SER A 148 12.86 -19.20 -13.94
N SER A 149 13.61 -18.18 -13.48
CA SER A 149 15.04 -18.21 -13.60
C SER A 149 15.58 -19.30 -12.66
N THR A 150 16.34 -20.23 -13.20
CA THR A 150 17.12 -21.22 -12.46
C THR A 150 17.96 -20.56 -11.35
N GLY A 151 18.37 -19.30 -11.55
CA GLY A 151 19.12 -18.50 -10.60
C GLY A 151 18.36 -18.17 -9.30
N LEU A 152 17.06 -17.83 -9.36
CA LEU A 152 16.28 -17.56 -8.14
C LEU A 152 16.04 -18.83 -7.32
N LYS A 153 15.84 -19.97 -7.99
CA LYS A 153 15.70 -21.26 -7.29
C LYS A 153 16.98 -21.67 -6.56
N ALA A 154 18.15 -21.29 -7.07
CA ALA A 154 19.43 -21.53 -6.41
C ALA A 154 19.59 -20.77 -5.08
N LEU A 155 18.83 -19.68 -4.90
CA LEU A 155 18.82 -18.92 -3.64
C LEU A 155 17.92 -19.55 -2.56
N ARG A 156 17.10 -20.53 -2.89
CA ARG A 156 16.21 -21.20 -1.92
C ARG A 156 17.01 -21.76 -0.74
N GLY A 157 16.70 -21.29 0.47
CA GLY A 157 17.36 -21.74 1.69
C GLY A 157 18.85 -21.38 1.76
N SER A 158 19.34 -20.48 0.91
CA SER A 158 20.76 -20.09 0.88
C SER A 158 21.14 -19.12 1.99
N ALA A 159 20.17 -18.47 2.62
CA ALA A 159 20.36 -17.58 3.75
C ALA A 159 19.35 -17.90 4.86
N ALA A 160 19.69 -17.51 6.08
CA ALA A 160 18.85 -17.69 7.26
C ALA A 160 18.86 -16.43 8.12
N ILE A 161 17.72 -16.17 8.77
CA ILE A 161 17.63 -15.22 9.87
C ILE A 161 18.23 -15.89 11.10
N ALA A 162 19.26 -15.26 11.68
CA ALA A 162 20.06 -15.78 12.78
C ALA A 162 19.78 -15.06 14.11
N GLY A 163 19.17 -13.88 14.08
CA GLY A 163 18.77 -13.15 15.27
C GLY A 163 17.71 -12.12 14.94
N VAL A 164 16.84 -11.83 15.91
CA VAL A 164 15.72 -10.91 15.78
C VAL A 164 15.44 -10.20 17.10
N ALA A 165 15.05 -8.92 17.03
CA ALA A 165 14.61 -8.19 18.21
C ALA A 165 13.66 -7.07 17.87
N THR A 166 12.84 -6.69 18.83
CA THR A 166 12.00 -5.49 18.84
C THR A 166 12.38 -4.58 20.01
N PHE A 167 12.06 -3.30 19.90
CA PHE A 167 12.24 -2.34 20.99
C PHE A 167 11.18 -1.23 20.93
N GLY A 168 10.65 -0.84 22.09
CA GLY A 168 9.79 0.34 22.24
C GLY A 168 8.42 0.22 21.57
N CYS A 169 7.90 -1.02 21.40
CA CYS A 169 6.61 -1.26 20.76
C CYS A 169 5.45 -0.62 21.54
N GLY A 170 4.71 0.28 20.87
CA GLY A 170 3.58 1.00 21.43
C GLY A 170 3.89 2.47 21.63
N GLU A 171 4.60 2.82 22.70
CA GLU A 171 5.05 4.18 23.04
C GLU A 171 6.52 4.16 23.48
N ALA A 172 7.37 4.88 22.77
CA ALA A 172 8.79 5.03 23.07
C ALA A 172 9.09 6.47 23.54
N THR A 173 8.40 6.90 24.58
CA THR A 173 8.53 8.26 25.13
C THR A 173 9.97 8.55 25.56
N GLY A 174 10.52 9.66 25.08
CA GLY A 174 11.89 10.09 25.40
C GLY A 174 12.96 9.51 24.48
N PHE A 175 12.58 8.69 23.50
CA PHE A 175 13.49 8.15 22.49
C PHE A 175 13.28 8.84 21.14
N THR A 176 14.36 9.02 20.40
CA THR A 176 14.34 9.37 18.99
C THR A 176 14.13 8.14 18.10
N GLU A 177 13.74 8.35 16.84
CA GLU A 177 13.63 7.27 15.85
C GLU A 177 14.94 6.46 15.73
N MET A 178 16.08 7.16 15.74
CA MET A 178 17.40 6.55 15.66
C MET A 178 17.75 5.70 16.89
N GLU A 179 17.42 6.15 18.09
CA GLU A 179 17.68 5.39 19.31
C GLU A 179 16.80 4.15 19.40
N VAL A 180 15.53 4.23 18.98
CA VAL A 180 14.63 3.08 18.89
C VAL A 180 15.19 2.04 17.90
N LEU A 181 15.62 2.48 16.71
CA LEU A 181 16.27 1.63 15.72
C LEU A 181 17.54 0.98 16.29
N ALA A 182 18.44 1.77 16.88
CA ALA A 182 19.73 1.28 17.35
C ALA A 182 19.59 0.25 18.47
N ARG A 183 18.62 0.43 19.37
CA ARG A 183 18.34 -0.54 20.43
C ARG A 183 17.84 -1.87 19.87
N ALA A 184 16.91 -1.85 18.92
CA ALA A 184 16.44 -3.05 18.23
C ALA A 184 17.59 -3.73 17.45
N ALA A 185 18.39 -2.94 16.73
CA ALA A 185 19.54 -3.44 15.96
C ALA A 185 20.58 -4.12 16.84
N HIS A 186 20.97 -3.47 17.94
CA HIS A 186 21.93 -4.03 18.89
C HIS A 186 21.43 -5.35 19.52
N ALA A 187 20.15 -5.38 19.91
CA ALA A 187 19.55 -6.57 20.50
C ALA A 187 19.47 -7.73 19.49
N ALA A 188 19.11 -7.46 18.22
CA ALA A 188 19.05 -8.49 17.17
C ALA A 188 20.44 -9.05 16.83
N VAL A 189 21.47 -8.20 16.81
CA VAL A 189 22.86 -8.63 16.60
C VAL A 189 23.36 -9.49 17.76
N ALA A 190 23.03 -9.11 19.01
CA ALA A 190 23.35 -9.90 20.19
C ALA A 190 22.60 -11.24 20.21
N ASP A 191 21.33 -11.26 19.83
CA ASP A 191 20.53 -12.49 19.70
C ASP A 191 21.14 -13.47 18.67
N ALA A 192 21.72 -12.94 17.58
CA ALA A 192 22.48 -13.73 16.61
C ALA A 192 23.83 -14.25 17.16
N GLY A 193 24.26 -13.85 18.37
CA GLY A 193 25.57 -14.15 18.90
C GLY A 193 26.73 -13.44 18.18
N LEU A 194 26.41 -12.33 17.49
CA LEU A 194 27.37 -11.54 16.75
C LEU A 194 27.67 -10.21 17.48
N LYS A 195 28.73 -9.55 17.03
CA LYS A 195 29.07 -8.17 17.43
C LYS A 195 28.66 -7.21 16.32
N MET A 196 28.43 -5.95 16.66
CA MET A 196 28.14 -4.94 15.68
C MET A 196 29.25 -4.80 14.62
N SER A 197 30.52 -5.06 15.01
CA SER A 197 31.66 -5.11 14.08
C SER A 197 31.61 -6.24 13.05
N ASP A 198 30.77 -7.26 13.25
CA ASP A 198 30.59 -8.36 12.31
C ASP A 198 29.59 -8.07 11.22
N ILE A 199 28.87 -6.94 11.35
CA ILE A 199 27.86 -6.48 10.40
C ILE A 199 28.56 -5.73 9.27
N ASP A 200 28.54 -6.31 8.08
CA ASP A 200 29.12 -5.73 6.86
C ASP A 200 28.09 -5.54 5.71
N GLY A 201 26.81 -5.71 6.04
CA GLY A 201 25.69 -5.36 5.19
C GLY A 201 24.59 -4.64 5.98
N LEU A 202 23.94 -3.63 5.38
CA LEU A 202 22.85 -2.86 5.99
C LEU A 202 21.69 -2.67 5.03
N CYS A 203 20.49 -2.99 5.50
CA CYS A 203 19.23 -2.63 4.85
C CYS A 203 18.37 -1.86 5.84
N THR A 204 17.98 -0.63 5.46
CA THR A 204 17.12 0.21 6.29
C THR A 204 16.40 1.24 5.43
N ALA A 205 15.26 1.72 5.88
CA ALA A 205 14.49 2.73 5.19
C ALA A 205 13.71 3.60 6.18
N SER A 206 13.45 4.85 5.85
CA SER A 206 12.59 5.76 6.60
C SER A 206 11.61 6.45 5.67
N VAL A 207 10.39 6.69 6.15
CA VAL A 207 9.36 7.46 5.41
C VAL A 207 9.65 8.96 5.44
N LEU A 208 10.37 9.42 6.46
CA LEU A 208 10.57 10.85 6.75
C LEU A 208 11.98 11.33 6.38
N SER A 209 12.93 10.44 6.10
CA SER A 209 14.30 10.79 5.80
C SER A 209 14.77 10.25 4.46
N THR A 210 15.28 11.14 3.62
CA THR A 210 16.07 10.75 2.45
C THR A 210 17.46 10.32 2.90
N MET A 211 18.14 9.47 2.16
CA MET A 211 19.51 8.99 2.48
C MET A 211 19.65 8.34 3.88
N TRP A 212 18.57 7.78 4.41
CA TRP A 212 18.50 7.20 5.76
C TRP A 212 19.61 6.20 6.10
N PRO A 213 20.11 5.34 5.18
CA PRO A 213 21.20 4.45 5.49
C PRO A 213 22.48 5.13 5.97
N MET A 214 22.76 6.37 5.54
CA MET A 214 23.99 7.08 5.90
C MET A 214 24.06 7.41 7.40
N PRO A 215 23.09 8.16 7.98
CA PRO A 215 23.12 8.43 9.41
C PRO A 215 22.97 7.16 10.27
N VAL A 216 22.28 6.13 9.80
CA VAL A 216 22.20 4.84 10.51
C VAL A 216 23.55 4.17 10.55
N THR A 217 24.30 4.14 9.45
CA THR A 217 25.64 3.60 9.37
C THR A 217 26.58 4.29 10.36
N GLU A 218 26.56 5.61 10.37
CA GLU A 218 27.37 6.45 11.27
C GLU A 218 26.99 6.20 12.75
N TYR A 219 25.69 6.22 13.06
CA TYR A 219 25.21 6.05 14.42
C TYR A 219 25.52 4.65 15.00
N LEU A 220 25.40 3.60 14.19
CA LEU A 220 25.71 2.23 14.58
C LEU A 220 27.22 1.94 14.59
N GLY A 221 28.05 2.83 14.04
CA GLY A 221 29.49 2.67 13.96
C GLY A 221 29.95 1.51 13.10
N ILE A 222 29.19 1.19 12.02
CA ILE A 222 29.47 0.10 11.09
C ILE A 222 30.01 0.63 9.75
N ASN A 223 30.74 -0.22 9.02
CA ASN A 223 31.27 0.11 7.69
C ASN A 223 30.77 -0.94 6.67
N PRO A 224 29.51 -0.91 6.28
CA PRO A 224 28.93 -1.96 5.46
C PRO A 224 29.48 -1.93 4.03
N ARG A 225 29.79 -3.10 3.49
CA ARG A 225 30.17 -3.34 2.09
C ARG A 225 28.95 -3.45 1.17
N TYR A 226 27.78 -3.75 1.76
CA TYR A 226 26.50 -3.79 1.08
C TYR A 226 25.48 -2.89 1.78
N ILE A 227 24.81 -2.04 1.03
CA ILE A 227 23.79 -1.11 1.54
C ILE A 227 22.56 -1.15 0.64
N ASN A 228 21.37 -1.21 1.24
CA ASN A 228 20.10 -1.03 0.55
C ASN A 228 19.16 -0.13 1.36
N GLY A 229 18.63 0.91 0.69
CA GLY A 229 17.69 1.89 1.27
C GLY A 229 16.35 1.95 0.54
N THR A 230 15.97 0.91 -0.22
CA THR A 230 14.74 0.89 -0.99
C THR A 230 13.52 1.09 -0.09
N MET A 231 12.74 2.13 -0.38
CA MET A 231 11.54 2.50 0.39
C MET A 231 10.27 2.17 -0.40
N LEU A 232 9.54 1.14 0.03
CA LEU A 232 8.27 0.67 -0.54
C LEU A 232 7.12 0.71 0.50
N GLY A 233 7.24 1.57 1.51
CA GLY A 233 6.34 1.56 2.68
C GLY A 233 6.74 0.48 3.69
N GLY A 234 5.80 0.00 4.50
CA GLY A 234 6.05 -1.02 5.53
C GLY A 234 6.58 -2.35 5.01
N SER A 235 6.36 -2.66 3.73
CA SER A 235 6.86 -3.88 3.07
C SER A 235 8.36 -3.84 2.74
N SER A 236 9.04 -2.71 2.89
CA SER A 236 10.46 -2.53 2.54
C SER A 236 11.35 -3.58 3.18
N PHE A 237 11.13 -3.88 4.46
CA PHE A 237 12.00 -4.76 5.23
C PHE A 237 11.92 -6.23 4.78
N VAL A 238 10.77 -6.68 4.29
CA VAL A 238 10.62 -7.99 3.65
C VAL A 238 11.18 -7.96 2.22
N ALA A 239 10.99 -6.85 1.49
CA ALA A 239 11.54 -6.67 0.15
C ALA A 239 13.07 -6.67 0.13
N HIS A 240 13.73 -6.24 1.21
CA HIS A 240 15.18 -6.27 1.36
C HIS A 240 15.79 -7.70 1.41
N LEU A 241 14.98 -8.74 1.71
CA LEU A 241 15.49 -10.10 1.85
C LEU A 241 16.16 -10.62 0.57
N LEU A 242 15.50 -10.53 -0.59
CA LEU A 242 16.04 -11.06 -1.83
C LEU A 242 17.37 -10.41 -2.25
N PRO A 243 17.50 -9.07 -2.32
CA PRO A 243 18.77 -8.44 -2.64
C PRO A 243 19.85 -8.70 -1.57
N ALA A 244 19.50 -8.82 -0.27
CA ALA A 244 20.43 -9.21 0.78
C ALA A 244 20.93 -10.64 0.60
N MET A 245 20.05 -11.59 0.25
CA MET A 245 20.45 -12.98 -0.09
C MET A 245 21.42 -13.01 -1.27
N MET A 246 21.18 -12.21 -2.30
CA MET A 246 22.09 -12.11 -3.46
C MET A 246 23.46 -11.56 -3.05
N ALA A 247 23.51 -10.52 -2.22
CA ALA A 247 24.74 -9.95 -1.70
C ALA A 247 25.54 -10.96 -0.84
N LEU A 248 24.86 -11.72 0.00
CA LEU A 248 25.48 -12.80 0.79
C LEU A 248 26.05 -13.91 -0.09
N GLN A 249 25.30 -14.35 -1.11
CA GLN A 249 25.73 -15.44 -2.00
C GLN A 249 26.86 -15.02 -2.93
N SER A 250 26.93 -13.75 -3.34
CA SER A 250 28.02 -13.21 -4.13
C SER A 250 29.31 -12.96 -3.32
N GLY A 251 29.27 -13.13 -1.99
CA GLY A 251 30.39 -12.84 -1.08
C GLY A 251 30.66 -11.34 -0.89
N GLN A 252 29.71 -10.47 -1.29
CA GLN A 252 29.83 -9.03 -1.08
C GLN A 252 29.82 -8.68 0.42
N CYS A 253 29.06 -9.43 1.21
CA CYS A 253 28.99 -9.31 2.67
C CYS A 253 28.76 -10.67 3.33
N ASN A 254 28.89 -10.73 4.66
CA ASN A 254 28.77 -11.96 5.46
C ASN A 254 27.59 -11.92 6.43
N ALA A 255 27.17 -10.74 6.89
CA ALA A 255 26.03 -10.54 7.78
C ALA A 255 25.33 -9.24 7.43
N VAL A 256 24.06 -9.33 7.09
CA VAL A 256 23.20 -8.19 6.75
C VAL A 256 22.26 -7.90 7.91
N LEU A 257 22.36 -6.70 8.46
CA LEU A 257 21.38 -6.15 9.39
C LEU A 257 20.26 -5.49 8.62
N VAL A 258 19.03 -5.93 8.85
CA VAL A 258 17.81 -5.25 8.39
C VAL A 258 17.16 -4.61 9.59
N CYS A 259 16.98 -3.28 9.61
CA CYS A 259 16.51 -2.57 10.79
C CYS A 259 15.59 -1.39 10.45
N TYR A 260 14.72 -1.07 11.41
CA TYR A 260 13.76 0.01 11.35
C TYR A 260 13.51 0.59 12.74
N GLY A 261 13.19 1.88 12.82
CA GLY A 261 12.67 2.54 14.00
C GLY A 261 11.66 3.61 13.62
N SER A 262 10.74 3.89 14.52
CA SER A 262 9.73 4.93 14.35
C SER A 262 9.24 5.45 15.69
N THR A 263 8.99 6.75 15.76
CA THR A 263 8.37 7.42 16.91
C THR A 263 7.15 8.24 16.48
N GLN A 264 6.38 7.76 15.48
CA GLN A 264 5.24 8.50 14.91
C GLN A 264 4.11 8.76 15.92
N ARG A 265 4.02 8.00 17.00
CA ARG A 265 3.02 8.18 18.05
C ARG A 265 3.44 9.26 19.03
N THR A 266 4.67 9.22 19.51
CA THR A 266 5.21 10.14 20.54
C THR A 266 5.98 11.31 19.96
N SER A 267 6.21 11.32 18.62
CA SER A 267 6.90 12.41 17.93
C SER A 267 6.24 13.77 18.19
N THR A 268 7.06 14.78 18.34
CA THR A 268 6.64 16.19 18.41
C THR A 268 6.08 16.72 17.09
N PHE A 269 6.38 16.05 15.96
CA PHE A 269 5.72 16.35 14.69
C PHE A 269 4.27 15.84 14.73
N GLY A 270 3.32 16.78 14.73
CA GLY A 270 1.90 16.45 14.66
C GLY A 270 1.52 15.73 13.37
N ARG A 271 0.37 15.06 13.36
CA ARG A 271 -0.16 14.39 12.16
C ARG A 271 -0.35 15.34 10.97
N ALA A 272 -0.65 16.61 11.24
CA ALA A 272 -0.84 17.64 10.23
C ALA A 272 0.47 17.96 9.51
N GLU A 273 1.56 18.12 10.25
CA GLU A 273 2.89 18.39 9.72
C GLU A 273 3.42 17.23 8.90
N ILE A 274 3.22 15.99 9.34
CA ILE A 274 3.57 14.78 8.58
C ILE A 274 2.75 14.71 7.28
N ALA A 275 1.45 15.00 7.34
CA ALA A 275 0.60 15.01 6.15
C ALA A 275 1.02 16.12 5.16
N GLN A 276 1.42 17.29 5.67
CA GLN A 276 1.92 18.39 4.87
C GLN A 276 3.26 18.03 4.18
N ALA A 277 4.20 17.47 4.94
CA ALA A 277 5.49 17.03 4.38
C ALA A 277 5.28 15.98 3.27
N ARG A 278 4.39 15.01 3.48
CA ARG A 278 4.05 14.00 2.46
C ARG A 278 3.47 14.62 1.19
N ARG A 279 2.63 15.66 1.28
CA ARG A 279 2.09 16.34 0.09
C ARG A 279 3.16 16.98 -0.77
N VAL A 280 4.24 17.45 -0.15
CA VAL A 280 5.38 18.07 -0.84
C VAL A 280 6.33 17.00 -1.42
N MET A 281 6.63 15.95 -0.63
CA MET A 281 7.61 14.92 -0.99
C MET A 281 7.03 13.87 -1.96
N ASP A 282 5.72 13.65 -1.93
CA ASP A 282 5.02 12.65 -2.75
C ASP A 282 3.69 13.24 -3.28
N PRO A 283 3.76 14.21 -4.20
CA PRO A 283 2.58 14.87 -4.72
C PRO A 283 1.72 13.91 -5.55
N GLN A 284 0.42 13.96 -5.30
CA GLN A 284 -0.59 13.18 -6.03
C GLN A 284 -1.62 14.15 -6.65
N PRO A 285 -1.24 14.87 -7.70
CA PRO A 285 -2.00 16.01 -8.22
C PRO A 285 -3.41 15.62 -8.72
N TYR A 286 -3.63 14.36 -9.06
CA TYR A 286 -4.91 13.86 -9.57
C TYR A 286 -5.84 13.29 -8.48
N GLU A 287 -5.34 13.09 -7.25
CA GLU A 287 -6.14 12.61 -6.13
C GLU A 287 -6.25 13.64 -4.99
N THR A 288 -5.18 14.38 -4.72
CA THR A 288 -5.13 15.39 -3.64
C THR A 288 -6.27 16.43 -3.67
N PRO A 289 -6.75 16.91 -4.85
CA PRO A 289 -7.85 17.89 -4.89
C PRO A 289 -9.15 17.38 -4.24
N TYR A 290 -9.37 16.07 -4.19
CA TYR A 290 -10.56 15.46 -3.58
C TYR A 290 -10.38 15.15 -2.10
N ALA A 291 -9.24 15.55 -1.53
CA ALA A 291 -8.89 15.42 -0.12
C ALA A 291 -9.12 14.01 0.48
N PRO A 292 -8.75 12.91 -0.21
CA PRO A 292 -8.88 11.59 0.39
C PRO A 292 -8.06 11.53 1.67
N MET A 293 -8.60 10.88 2.70
CA MET A 293 -7.87 10.63 3.94
C MET A 293 -6.91 9.44 3.71
N GLN A 294 -5.73 9.73 3.17
CA GLN A 294 -4.74 8.70 2.83
C GLN A 294 -4.01 8.15 4.07
N PRO A 295 -3.80 6.81 4.11
CA PRO A 295 -4.21 5.79 3.13
C PRO A 295 -5.64 5.27 3.32
N LEU A 296 -6.34 5.67 4.38
CA LEU A 296 -7.62 5.11 4.83
C LEU A 296 -8.70 5.12 3.74
N SER A 297 -8.88 6.25 3.02
CA SER A 297 -9.92 6.34 1.98
C SER A 297 -9.65 5.39 0.81
N ALA A 298 -8.38 5.12 0.49
CA ALA A 298 -8.03 4.14 -0.54
C ALA A 298 -8.49 2.72 -0.14
N TYR A 299 -8.24 2.33 1.10
CA TYR A 299 -8.70 1.03 1.62
C TYR A 299 -10.21 0.96 1.79
N ALA A 300 -10.86 2.07 2.16
CA ALA A 300 -12.32 2.13 2.22
C ALA A 300 -12.96 1.96 0.84
N LEU A 301 -12.38 2.55 -0.21
CA LEU A 301 -12.81 2.33 -1.60
C LEU A 301 -12.64 0.86 -2.02
N ALA A 302 -11.51 0.24 -1.70
CA ALA A 302 -11.29 -1.18 -1.97
C ALA A 302 -12.30 -2.05 -1.20
N THR A 303 -12.55 -1.74 0.07
CA THR A 303 -13.55 -2.43 0.90
C THR A 303 -14.95 -2.31 0.31
N ARG A 304 -15.37 -1.10 -0.07
CA ARG A 304 -16.68 -0.87 -0.69
C ARG A 304 -16.83 -1.66 -1.98
N ARG A 305 -15.78 -1.72 -2.79
CA ARG A 305 -15.79 -2.51 -4.03
C ARG A 305 -15.91 -4.00 -3.75
N HIS A 306 -15.15 -4.51 -2.78
CA HIS A 306 -15.20 -5.91 -2.37
C HIS A 306 -16.58 -6.30 -1.80
N MET A 307 -17.17 -5.43 -0.98
CA MET A 307 -18.54 -5.60 -0.47
C MET A 307 -19.57 -5.64 -1.59
N HIS A 308 -19.44 -4.73 -2.58
CA HIS A 308 -20.37 -4.67 -3.72
C HIS A 308 -20.24 -5.92 -4.61
N GLN A 309 -19.04 -6.38 -4.86
CA GLN A 309 -18.77 -7.46 -5.82
C GLN A 309 -19.00 -8.86 -5.23
N TYR A 310 -18.67 -9.06 -3.96
CA TYR A 310 -18.66 -10.38 -3.31
C TYR A 310 -19.60 -10.49 -2.09
N GLY A 311 -20.29 -9.41 -1.74
CA GLY A 311 -21.20 -9.42 -0.59
C GLY A 311 -20.52 -9.43 0.77
N THR A 312 -19.23 -9.10 0.85
CA THR A 312 -18.51 -9.01 2.11
C THR A 312 -19.19 -8.04 3.07
N THR A 313 -19.28 -8.42 4.33
CA THR A 313 -20.01 -7.68 5.35
C THR A 313 -19.07 -7.03 6.38
N ARG A 314 -19.53 -6.00 7.05
CA ARG A 314 -18.78 -5.41 8.17
C ARG A 314 -18.53 -6.40 9.31
N ARG A 315 -19.40 -7.40 9.49
CA ARG A 315 -19.21 -8.47 10.48
C ARG A 315 -17.97 -9.30 10.15
N GLN A 316 -17.78 -9.67 8.88
CA GLN A 316 -16.59 -10.42 8.44
C GLN A 316 -15.28 -9.61 8.60
N LEU A 317 -15.33 -8.30 8.38
CA LEU A 317 -14.18 -7.43 8.72
C LEU A 317 -13.92 -7.39 10.23
N ALA A 318 -14.96 -7.36 11.04
CA ALA A 318 -14.85 -7.37 12.49
C ALA A 318 -14.23 -8.68 13.04
N GLU A 319 -14.45 -9.83 12.39
CA GLU A 319 -13.77 -11.10 12.75
C GLU A 319 -12.24 -10.95 12.69
N VAL A 320 -11.71 -10.26 11.66
CA VAL A 320 -10.27 -9.99 11.55
C VAL A 320 -9.76 -9.17 12.74
N ALA A 321 -10.46 -8.09 13.11
CA ALA A 321 -10.08 -7.24 14.23
C ALA A 321 -10.11 -8.00 15.58
N VAL A 322 -11.11 -8.84 15.79
CA VAL A 322 -11.26 -9.66 17.00
C VAL A 322 -10.18 -10.74 17.07
N ALA A 323 -9.88 -11.42 15.95
CA ALA A 323 -8.81 -12.42 15.88
C ALA A 323 -7.45 -11.79 16.18
N ALA A 324 -7.13 -10.63 15.57
CA ALA A 324 -5.90 -9.90 15.86
C ALA A 324 -5.80 -9.50 17.36
N ARG A 325 -6.91 -9.09 17.98
CA ARG A 325 -6.96 -8.77 19.41
C ARG A 325 -6.76 -10.01 20.28
N ALA A 326 -7.29 -11.17 19.91
CA ALA A 326 -7.09 -12.43 20.62
C ALA A 326 -5.61 -12.85 20.64
N TRP A 327 -4.89 -12.62 19.53
CA TRP A 327 -3.43 -12.80 19.48
C TRP A 327 -2.70 -11.76 20.35
N ALA A 328 -3.07 -10.49 20.27
CA ALA A 328 -2.48 -9.42 21.07
C ALA A 328 -2.60 -9.68 22.59
N GLN A 329 -3.71 -10.26 23.05
CA GLN A 329 -3.89 -10.64 24.47
C GLN A 329 -2.84 -11.64 24.97
N ARG A 330 -2.29 -12.45 24.08
CA ARG A 330 -1.24 -13.44 24.39
C ARG A 330 0.18 -12.90 24.25
N ASN A 331 0.33 -11.71 23.68
CA ASN A 331 1.63 -11.06 23.50
C ASN A 331 1.84 -9.98 24.56
N PRO A 332 2.78 -10.14 25.51
CA PRO A 332 3.06 -9.14 26.55
C PRO A 332 3.53 -7.79 26.00
N GLU A 333 4.13 -7.76 24.82
CA GLU A 333 4.61 -6.54 24.15
C GLU A 333 3.51 -5.82 23.34
N ALA A 334 2.34 -6.43 23.16
CA ALA A 334 1.27 -5.80 22.40
C ALA A 334 0.69 -4.60 23.17
N PHE A 335 0.55 -3.47 22.46
CA PHE A 335 0.11 -2.20 23.04
C PHE A 335 -1.36 -2.24 23.48
N MET A 336 -2.25 -2.90 22.71
CA MET A 336 -3.68 -3.00 23.01
C MET A 336 -4.08 -4.44 23.27
N ARG A 337 -4.36 -4.77 24.54
CA ARG A 337 -4.64 -6.15 24.98
C ARG A 337 -6.03 -6.37 25.60
N ASP A 338 -6.81 -5.30 25.79
CA ASP A 338 -8.17 -5.44 26.33
C ASP A 338 -9.04 -6.29 25.38
N PRO A 339 -9.93 -7.14 25.90
CA PRO A 339 -10.87 -7.90 25.08
C PRO A 339 -11.61 -7.02 24.07
N LEU A 340 -11.95 -7.58 22.93
CA LEU A 340 -12.69 -6.90 21.86
C LEU A 340 -13.74 -7.85 21.29
N SER A 341 -14.98 -7.41 21.24
CA SER A 341 -16.11 -8.15 20.66
C SER A 341 -16.48 -7.64 19.27
N ILE A 342 -17.13 -8.47 18.49
CA ILE A 342 -17.70 -8.11 17.18
C ILE A 342 -18.62 -6.89 17.31
N ASP A 343 -19.47 -6.86 18.31
CA ASP A 343 -20.44 -5.77 18.52
C ASP A 343 -19.75 -4.43 18.81
N GLU A 344 -18.65 -4.42 19.57
CA GLU A 344 -17.85 -3.23 19.80
C GLU A 344 -17.20 -2.71 18.52
N VAL A 345 -16.74 -3.61 17.64
CA VAL A 345 -16.20 -3.23 16.32
C VAL A 345 -17.31 -2.63 15.45
N LEU A 346 -18.49 -3.26 15.40
CA LEU A 346 -19.61 -2.78 14.59
C LEU A 346 -20.17 -1.43 15.05
N LYS A 347 -20.13 -1.14 16.37
CA LYS A 347 -20.56 0.12 16.99
C LYS A 347 -19.47 1.19 16.95
N ALA A 348 -18.25 0.86 16.59
CA ALA A 348 -17.14 1.80 16.60
C ALA A 348 -17.37 2.97 15.63
N ARG A 349 -16.82 4.13 15.99
CA ARG A 349 -16.93 5.37 15.21
C ARG A 349 -16.41 5.17 13.78
N MET A 350 -17.27 5.45 12.82
CA MET A 350 -16.92 5.45 11.39
C MET A 350 -15.91 6.57 11.06
N VAL A 351 -14.96 6.30 10.19
CA VAL A 351 -13.94 7.27 9.77
C VAL A 351 -14.01 7.51 8.26
N SER A 352 -13.97 6.47 7.46
CA SER A 352 -14.17 6.50 6.01
C SER A 352 -15.00 5.28 5.66
N ASP A 353 -16.28 5.48 5.44
CA ASP A 353 -17.26 4.39 5.29
C ASP A 353 -16.87 3.43 4.14
N PRO A 354 -16.77 2.09 4.37
CA PRO A 354 -17.31 1.33 5.50
C PRO A 354 -16.33 1.05 6.66
N LEU A 355 -15.19 1.72 6.73
CA LEU A 355 -14.18 1.48 7.76
C LEU A 355 -14.38 2.38 9.00
N SER A 356 -14.41 1.75 10.17
CA SER A 356 -14.41 2.38 11.49
C SER A 356 -12.99 2.51 12.06
N VAL A 357 -12.84 3.15 13.20
CA VAL A 357 -11.56 3.22 13.92
C VAL A 357 -11.03 1.84 14.34
N ARG A 358 -11.90 0.82 14.44
CA ARG A 358 -11.52 -0.55 14.81
C ARG A 358 -11.12 -1.40 13.60
N ASP A 359 -11.36 -0.90 12.40
CA ASP A 359 -10.88 -1.50 11.15
C ASP A 359 -9.49 -1.03 10.76
N CYS A 360 -8.92 -0.07 11.50
CA CYS A 360 -7.63 0.54 11.23
C CYS A 360 -6.57 0.06 12.23
N CYS A 361 -5.33 -0.14 11.76
CA CYS A 361 -4.19 -0.36 12.63
C CYS A 361 -3.95 0.85 13.55
N LEU A 362 -3.25 0.61 14.65
CA LEU A 362 -2.79 1.66 15.55
C LEU A 362 -1.61 2.43 14.92
N VAL A 363 -1.52 3.71 15.26
CA VAL A 363 -0.26 4.44 15.13
C VAL A 363 0.52 4.20 16.41
N THR A 364 1.66 3.50 16.31
CA THR A 364 2.54 3.17 17.44
C THR A 364 3.96 3.61 17.13
N ASP A 365 4.76 3.74 18.17
CA ASP A 365 6.20 3.75 18.08
C ASP A 365 6.70 2.32 18.06
N GLY A 366 7.96 2.15 17.72
CA GLY A 366 8.64 0.88 17.82
C GLY A 366 9.75 0.72 16.80
N GLY A 367 10.66 -0.15 17.11
CA GLY A 367 11.73 -0.61 16.23
C GLY A 367 11.76 -2.11 16.15
N GLY A 368 12.28 -2.58 15.03
CA GLY A 368 12.54 -3.99 14.81
C GLY A 368 13.80 -4.18 13.99
N ALA A 369 14.50 -5.27 14.23
CA ALA A 369 15.67 -5.64 13.46
C ALA A 369 15.81 -7.16 13.37
N PHE A 370 16.43 -7.61 12.29
CA PHE A 370 16.88 -8.99 12.15
C PHE A 370 18.22 -9.06 11.42
N VAL A 371 18.96 -10.11 11.71
CA VAL A 371 20.26 -10.39 11.08
C VAL A 371 20.13 -11.55 10.12
N LEU A 372 20.50 -11.33 8.86
CA LEU A 372 20.54 -12.34 7.81
C LEU A 372 21.99 -12.76 7.53
N VAL A 373 22.25 -14.06 7.52
CA VAL A 373 23.55 -14.64 7.20
C VAL A 373 23.40 -15.77 6.18
N ARG A 374 24.51 -16.22 5.57
CA ARG A 374 24.49 -17.42 4.73
C ARG A 374 24.08 -18.66 5.55
N ALA A 375 23.40 -19.60 4.91
CA ALA A 375 22.87 -20.80 5.53
C ALA A 375 23.96 -21.70 6.17
N ASP A 376 25.16 -21.76 5.58
CA ASP A 376 26.31 -22.51 6.12
C ASP A 376 26.79 -21.90 7.44
N ARG A 377 26.91 -20.55 7.49
CA ARG A 377 27.33 -19.83 8.70
C ARG A 377 26.26 -19.89 9.81
N ALA A 378 24.99 -19.89 9.44
CA ALA A 378 23.89 -19.86 10.41
C ALA A 378 23.88 -21.08 11.37
N ARG A 379 24.46 -22.20 10.97
CA ARG A 379 24.53 -23.41 11.78
C ARG A 379 25.48 -23.30 12.97
N ASP A 380 26.45 -22.39 12.87
CA ASP A 380 27.47 -22.16 13.89
C ASP A 380 27.08 -21.08 14.90
N LEU A 381 25.89 -20.46 14.69
CA LEU A 381 25.36 -19.40 15.54
C LEU A 381 24.41 -19.99 16.61
N PRO A 382 24.23 -19.29 17.75
CA PRO A 382 23.54 -19.87 18.91
C PRO A 382 22.03 -20.11 18.68
N GLN A 383 21.37 -19.31 17.81
CA GLN A 383 19.95 -19.45 17.56
C GLN A 383 19.65 -20.50 16.50
N LYS A 384 18.50 -21.18 16.64
CA LYS A 384 18.02 -22.08 15.60
C LYS A 384 17.72 -21.26 14.34
N PRO A 385 18.42 -21.53 13.21
CA PRO A 385 18.28 -20.72 12.02
C PRO A 385 16.88 -20.83 11.38
N VAL A 386 16.33 -19.70 10.93
CA VAL A 386 15.11 -19.66 10.13
C VAL A 386 15.49 -19.40 8.67
N TYR A 387 15.43 -20.44 7.85
CA TYR A 387 15.85 -20.38 6.45
C TYR A 387 14.84 -19.64 5.58
N VAL A 388 15.30 -18.74 4.72
CA VAL A 388 14.48 -18.07 3.72
C VAL A 388 14.33 -18.98 2.51
N LEU A 389 13.16 -19.56 2.32
CA LEU A 389 12.89 -20.50 1.23
C LEU A 389 12.45 -19.80 -0.06
N GLY A 390 11.79 -18.64 0.06
CA GLY A 390 11.36 -17.85 -1.09
C GLY A 390 11.06 -16.41 -0.68
N ASN A 391 11.33 -15.50 -1.60
CA ASN A 391 10.98 -14.08 -1.46
C ASN A 391 10.73 -13.48 -2.83
N ALA A 392 9.73 -12.62 -2.93
CA ALA A 392 9.46 -11.83 -4.12
C ALA A 392 8.78 -10.52 -3.77
N THR A 393 8.96 -9.54 -4.62
CA THR A 393 8.38 -8.19 -4.46
C THR A 393 7.71 -7.78 -5.77
N ALA A 394 6.48 -7.28 -5.68
CA ALA A 394 5.76 -6.72 -6.82
C ALA A 394 5.18 -5.34 -6.46
N VAL A 395 5.30 -4.40 -7.37
CA VAL A 395 4.74 -3.04 -7.24
C VAL A 395 3.98 -2.71 -8.52
N TRP A 396 2.68 -2.45 -8.42
CA TRP A 396 1.85 -2.15 -9.58
C TRP A 396 1.47 -0.67 -9.66
N ASN A 397 0.96 -0.11 -8.58
CA ASN A 397 0.38 1.23 -8.57
C ASN A 397 0.76 1.99 -7.30
N ARG A 398 0.93 3.30 -7.44
CA ARG A 398 1.06 4.24 -6.32
C ARG A 398 -0.30 4.83 -5.95
N GLN A 399 -1.13 5.14 -6.94
CA GLN A 399 -2.44 5.76 -6.78
C GLN A 399 -3.55 4.73 -6.91
N ILE A 400 -4.54 4.79 -6.02
CA ILE A 400 -5.68 3.86 -6.03
C ILE A 400 -6.52 3.98 -7.31
N SER A 401 -6.61 5.19 -7.89
CA SER A 401 -7.31 5.43 -9.15
C SER A 401 -6.68 4.72 -10.35
N SER A 402 -5.40 4.35 -10.27
CA SER A 402 -4.69 3.61 -11.32
C SER A 402 -4.84 2.09 -11.20
N MET A 403 -5.39 1.58 -10.10
CA MET A 403 -5.61 0.14 -9.94
C MET A 403 -6.68 -0.34 -10.93
N HIS A 404 -6.37 -1.42 -11.62
CA HIS A 404 -7.32 -2.06 -12.55
C HIS A 404 -8.52 -2.64 -11.80
N ASP A 405 -8.26 -3.45 -10.79
CA ASP A 405 -9.24 -4.07 -9.91
C ASP A 405 -8.84 -3.82 -8.46
N LEU A 406 -9.71 -3.16 -7.68
CA LEU A 406 -9.44 -2.86 -6.27
C LEU A 406 -9.51 -4.08 -5.37
N THR A 407 -9.99 -5.21 -5.88
CA THR A 407 -10.09 -6.46 -5.12
C THR A 407 -8.88 -7.38 -5.32
N VAL A 408 -7.95 -7.02 -6.22
CA VAL A 408 -6.74 -7.79 -6.51
C VAL A 408 -5.51 -6.93 -6.25
N THR A 409 -4.59 -7.42 -5.41
CA THR A 409 -3.35 -6.72 -5.04
C THR A 409 -2.13 -7.31 -5.75
N ALA A 410 -1.00 -6.61 -5.66
CA ALA A 410 0.28 -7.12 -6.16
C ALA A 410 0.76 -8.39 -5.43
N ALA A 411 0.15 -8.74 -4.28
CA ALA A 411 0.42 -10.00 -3.57
C ALA A 411 0.09 -11.23 -4.43
N SER A 412 -0.87 -11.13 -5.35
CA SER A 412 -1.18 -12.19 -6.32
C SER A 412 0.01 -12.53 -7.23
N GLN A 413 0.87 -11.56 -7.53
CA GLN A 413 2.11 -11.76 -8.28
C GLN A 413 3.25 -12.21 -7.35
N SER A 414 3.56 -11.42 -6.32
CA SER A 414 4.68 -11.70 -5.43
C SER A 414 4.52 -13.02 -4.67
N GLY A 415 3.29 -13.39 -4.29
CA GLY A 415 2.99 -14.68 -3.67
C GLY A 415 3.32 -15.86 -4.59
N ARG A 416 2.87 -15.82 -5.85
CA ARG A 416 3.17 -16.87 -6.83
C ARG A 416 4.68 -17.03 -7.06
N GLU A 417 5.40 -15.91 -7.17
CA GLU A 417 6.85 -15.91 -7.39
C GLU A 417 7.60 -16.45 -6.16
N ALA A 418 7.21 -16.04 -4.95
CA ALA A 418 7.79 -16.55 -3.70
C ALA A 418 7.53 -18.05 -3.51
N TYR A 419 6.32 -18.53 -3.77
CA TYR A 419 5.99 -19.95 -3.76
C TYR A 419 6.79 -20.74 -4.82
N ALA A 420 6.91 -20.21 -6.03
CA ALA A 420 7.69 -20.86 -7.10
C ALA A 420 9.19 -20.98 -6.72
N MET A 421 9.78 -19.97 -6.08
CA MET A 421 11.14 -20.01 -5.55
C MET A 421 11.26 -21.04 -4.42
N ALA A 422 10.29 -21.05 -3.50
CA ALA A 422 10.28 -21.96 -2.35
C ALA A 422 9.98 -23.41 -2.72
N GLY A 423 9.36 -23.68 -3.88
CA GLY A 423 8.83 -24.99 -4.25
C GLY A 423 7.66 -25.42 -3.37
N LEU A 424 6.87 -24.46 -2.88
CA LEU A 424 5.74 -24.64 -1.97
C LEU A 424 4.45 -24.06 -2.57
N LYS A 425 3.32 -24.34 -1.92
CA LYS A 425 2.00 -23.80 -2.22
C LYS A 425 1.36 -23.27 -0.93
N ALA A 426 0.26 -22.52 -1.05
CA ALA A 426 -0.44 -21.96 0.11
C ALA A 426 -0.81 -23.02 1.17
N GLN A 427 -1.23 -24.21 0.73
CA GLN A 427 -1.59 -25.32 1.63
C GLN A 427 -0.42 -25.94 2.40
N ASP A 428 0.82 -25.66 2.01
CA ASP A 428 2.02 -26.12 2.71
C ASP A 428 2.42 -25.15 3.84
N ILE A 429 1.74 -24.00 3.95
CA ILE A 429 2.03 -22.96 4.94
C ILE A 429 1.28 -23.26 6.24
N ASN A 430 2.02 -23.43 7.34
CA ASN A 430 1.44 -23.72 8.64
C ASN A 430 1.05 -22.45 9.43
N VAL A 431 1.78 -21.35 9.24
CA VAL A 431 1.54 -20.06 9.89
C VAL A 431 1.67 -18.96 8.86
N VAL A 432 0.68 -18.08 8.78
CA VAL A 432 0.72 -16.90 7.93
C VAL A 432 0.64 -15.64 8.78
N GLN A 433 1.50 -14.68 8.50
CA GLN A 433 1.44 -13.33 9.06
C GLN A 433 1.25 -12.33 7.93
N LEU A 434 0.17 -11.59 7.99
CA LEU A 434 -0.24 -10.62 6.98
C LEU A 434 -0.15 -9.21 7.54
N TYR A 435 0.20 -8.25 6.69
CA TYR A 435 0.18 -6.85 7.04
C TYR A 435 -1.27 -6.35 7.11
N ASP A 436 -1.74 -6.07 8.32
CA ASP A 436 -3.13 -5.77 8.63
C ASP A 436 -3.37 -4.26 8.88
N ALA A 437 -2.82 -3.39 8.04
CA ALA A 437 -3.04 -1.94 8.17
C ALA A 437 -4.53 -1.59 8.27
N PHE A 438 -5.37 -2.37 7.61
CA PHE A 438 -6.83 -2.34 7.71
C PHE A 438 -7.37 -3.77 7.64
N THR A 439 -8.53 -4.03 8.22
CA THR A 439 -9.15 -5.37 8.24
C THR A 439 -9.34 -5.97 6.85
N ILE A 440 -9.62 -5.15 5.84
CA ILE A 440 -9.74 -5.59 4.44
C ILE A 440 -8.43 -6.15 3.87
N ASN A 441 -7.26 -5.68 4.32
CA ASN A 441 -5.98 -6.19 3.83
C ASN A 441 -5.86 -7.70 4.06
N THR A 442 -6.24 -8.17 5.25
CA THR A 442 -6.20 -9.59 5.59
C THR A 442 -7.03 -10.42 4.61
N LEU A 443 -8.26 -9.98 4.28
CA LEU A 443 -9.11 -10.69 3.33
C LEU A 443 -8.49 -10.73 1.94
N LEU A 444 -8.05 -9.57 1.43
CA LEU A 444 -7.45 -9.47 0.10
C LEU A 444 -6.19 -10.33 -0.02
N PHE A 445 -5.34 -10.35 1.00
CA PHE A 445 -4.11 -11.12 0.98
C PHE A 445 -4.35 -12.63 1.11
N LEU A 446 -5.31 -13.07 1.94
CA LEU A 446 -5.70 -14.47 2.01
C LEU A 446 -6.17 -15.00 0.65
N GLU A 447 -6.96 -14.21 -0.05
CA GLU A 447 -7.45 -14.53 -1.39
C GLU A 447 -6.33 -14.50 -2.44
N ASP A 448 -5.54 -13.43 -2.47
CA ASP A 448 -4.49 -13.24 -3.48
C ASP A 448 -3.32 -14.21 -3.32
N LEU A 449 -3.04 -14.67 -2.08
CA LEU A 449 -2.03 -15.67 -1.77
C LEU A 449 -2.55 -17.11 -1.91
N GLY A 450 -3.84 -17.30 -2.22
CA GLY A 450 -4.43 -18.60 -2.52
C GLY A 450 -4.78 -19.46 -1.31
N PHE A 451 -5.00 -18.87 -0.13
CA PHE A 451 -5.51 -19.57 1.04
C PHE A 451 -7.02 -19.85 0.91
N CYS A 452 -7.74 -19.02 0.18
CA CYS A 452 -9.13 -19.18 -0.20
C CYS A 452 -9.38 -18.59 -1.60
N ALA A 453 -10.52 -18.88 -2.21
CA ALA A 453 -10.88 -18.30 -3.49
C ALA A 453 -11.21 -16.80 -3.37
N LYS A 454 -11.13 -16.10 -4.50
CA LYS A 454 -11.43 -14.65 -4.57
C LYS A 454 -12.90 -14.42 -4.17
N GLY A 455 -13.10 -13.52 -3.20
CA GLY A 455 -14.40 -13.19 -2.61
C GLY A 455 -14.81 -14.07 -1.42
N GLU A 456 -14.04 -15.10 -1.09
CA GLU A 456 -14.34 -16.02 0.01
C GLU A 456 -13.59 -15.67 1.32
N GLY A 457 -12.69 -14.71 1.29
CA GLY A 457 -11.89 -14.31 2.46
C GLY A 457 -12.72 -14.01 3.69
N GLY A 458 -13.88 -13.35 3.51
CA GLY A 458 -14.79 -13.06 4.61
C GLY A 458 -15.45 -14.30 5.23
N ALA A 459 -15.71 -15.35 4.44
CA ALA A 459 -16.21 -16.63 4.93
C ALA A 459 -15.07 -17.44 5.59
N PHE A 460 -13.87 -17.34 5.03
CA PHE A 460 -12.67 -18.04 5.50
C PHE A 460 -12.25 -17.64 6.92
N VAL A 461 -12.35 -16.35 7.27
CA VAL A 461 -11.98 -15.84 8.61
C VAL A 461 -13.06 -15.99 9.67
N ARG A 462 -14.20 -16.60 9.35
CA ARG A 462 -15.31 -16.75 10.30
C ARG A 462 -14.90 -17.64 11.49
N ASN A 463 -15.17 -17.14 12.69
CA ASN A 463 -14.89 -17.78 13.98
C ASN A 463 -13.37 -17.86 14.33
N GLY A 464 -12.55 -17.01 13.77
CA GLY A 464 -11.13 -16.87 14.12
C GLY A 464 -10.18 -17.68 13.25
#